data_46a7c428911bfa9c1aa557fdb8f2b6e4
#
_entry.id   46a7c428911bfa9c1aa557fdb8f2b6e4
#
_cell.length_a   1.000
_cell.length_b   1.000
_cell.length_c   1.000
_cell.angle_alpha   90.00
_cell.angle_beta   90.00
_cell.angle_gamma   90.00
#
_symmetry.space_group_name_H-M   'P 1'
#
loop_
_entity.id
_entity.type
_entity.pdbx_description
1 polymer ?
#
loop_
_entity_poly.entity_id
_entity_poly.type
_entity_poly.pdbx_seq_one_letter_code
_entity_poly.pdbx_strand_id
1 'polypeptide(L)'
;LKEQRYKIKGVNFGNKSKNPIMYGNMRAQMWGDMKDWLKSASIPQDRFLKTDLISPLMKPDSRGTIFLESKKDMKARGLASPDAADAIAVTFAFPVASREPRATMPRRHYSDRTTGATSWMGA
;
A
#
# COMPACT_ATOMS: atom_id res chain seq x y z
N LEU A 1 20.95 -10.82 7.16
CA LEU A 1 19.65 -10.41 7.74
C LEU A 1 19.05 -11.50 8.62
N LYS A 2 19.26 -12.80 8.31
CA LYS A 2 18.81 -13.90 9.18
C LYS A 2 19.52 -13.91 10.54
N GLU A 3 20.73 -13.43 10.60
CA GLU A 3 21.53 -13.37 11.83
C GLU A 3 21.03 -12.31 12.82
N GLN A 4 20.25 -11.36 12.36
CA GLN A 4 19.71 -10.27 13.20
C GLN A 4 18.30 -10.55 13.75
N ARG A 5 17.81 -11.79 13.71
CA ARG A 5 16.52 -12.25 14.23
C ARG A 5 15.28 -11.53 13.67
N TYR A 6 15.36 -10.98 12.47
CA TYR A 6 14.18 -10.44 11.81
C TYR A 6 13.32 -11.55 11.21
N LYS A 7 12.02 -11.52 11.47
CA LYS A 7 11.07 -12.39 10.80
C LYS A 7 10.78 -11.83 9.40
N ILE A 8 11.38 -12.43 8.40
CA ILE A 8 11.17 -12.03 7.00
C ILE A 8 10.17 -12.99 6.37
N LYS A 9 9.13 -12.44 5.75
CA LYS A 9 8.16 -13.18 4.95
C LYS A 9 8.26 -12.74 3.50
N GLY A 10 8.48 -13.69 2.60
CA GLY A 10 8.40 -13.44 1.17
C GLY A 10 6.96 -13.30 0.71
N VAL A 11 6.71 -12.40 -0.21
CA VAL A 11 5.40 -12.20 -0.84
C VAL A 11 5.54 -12.40 -2.34
N ASN A 12 4.82 -13.37 -2.86
CA ASN A 12 4.72 -13.57 -4.30
C ASN A 12 3.45 -12.91 -4.83
N PHE A 13 3.59 -11.93 -5.68
CA PHE A 13 2.49 -11.17 -6.27
C PHE A 13 1.58 -12.02 -7.15
N GLY A 14 2.11 -13.10 -7.72
CA GLY A 14 1.35 -14.04 -8.54
C GLY A 14 0.56 -15.10 -7.75
N ASN A 15 0.72 -15.18 -6.44
CA ASN A 15 0.00 -16.13 -5.61
C ASN A 15 -1.51 -15.88 -5.67
N LYS A 16 -2.28 -16.92 -5.30
CA LYS A 16 -3.74 -16.80 -5.19
C LYS A 16 -4.12 -15.76 -4.14
N SER A 17 -5.13 -14.98 -4.48
CA SER A 17 -5.78 -14.06 -3.58
C SER A 17 -6.48 -14.83 -2.45
N LYS A 18 -6.61 -14.19 -1.29
CA LYS A 18 -7.47 -14.67 -0.19
C LYS A 18 -8.96 -14.53 -0.51
N ASN A 19 -9.30 -13.67 -1.48
CA ASN A 19 -10.65 -13.48 -2.00
C ASN A 19 -10.64 -13.68 -3.51
N PRO A 20 -10.63 -14.94 -4.00
CA PRO A 20 -10.48 -15.23 -5.44
C PRO A 20 -11.68 -14.84 -6.28
N ILE A 21 -12.82 -14.58 -5.66
CA ILE A 21 -14.01 -14.08 -6.36
C ILE A 21 -13.80 -12.64 -6.79
N MET A 22 -13.21 -11.82 -5.92
CA MET A 22 -13.01 -10.40 -6.16
C MET A 22 -11.68 -10.10 -6.85
N TYR A 23 -10.60 -10.75 -6.44
CA TYR A 23 -9.24 -10.49 -6.92
C TYR A 23 -8.61 -11.72 -7.56
N GLY A 24 -8.04 -11.56 -8.74
CA GLY A 24 -7.46 -12.65 -9.51
C GLY A 24 -6.13 -13.16 -8.98
N ASN A 25 -5.39 -12.34 -8.27
CA ASN A 25 -4.12 -12.72 -7.64
C ASN A 25 -3.82 -11.87 -6.41
N MET A 26 -2.75 -12.21 -5.72
CA MET A 26 -2.36 -11.52 -4.50
C MET A 26 -1.98 -10.04 -4.75
N ARG A 27 -1.37 -9.74 -5.88
CA ARG A 27 -1.05 -8.35 -6.25
C ARG A 27 -2.30 -7.50 -6.35
N ALA A 28 -3.33 -7.97 -7.03
CA ALA A 28 -4.59 -7.25 -7.17
C ALA A 28 -5.27 -7.03 -5.80
N GLN A 29 -5.24 -8.03 -4.93
CA GLN A 29 -5.77 -7.93 -3.58
C GLN A 29 -5.03 -6.88 -2.75
N MET A 30 -3.70 -6.92 -2.74
CA MET A 30 -2.90 -5.97 -1.97
C MET A 30 -3.13 -4.53 -2.42
N TRP A 31 -3.24 -4.31 -3.73
CA TRP A 31 -3.57 -2.99 -4.27
C TRP A 31 -4.99 -2.56 -3.93
N GLY A 32 -5.94 -3.48 -3.93
CA GLY A 32 -7.32 -3.21 -3.51
C GLY A 32 -7.40 -2.82 -2.03
N ASP A 33 -6.70 -3.54 -1.18
CA ASP A 33 -6.62 -3.25 0.26
C ASP A 33 -5.91 -1.91 0.51
N MET A 34 -4.85 -1.62 -0.22
CA MET A 34 -4.15 -0.34 -0.17
C MET A 34 -5.07 0.81 -0.60
N LYS A 35 -5.86 0.63 -1.66
CA LYS A 35 -6.83 1.63 -2.12
C LYS A 35 -7.85 1.95 -1.03
N ASP A 36 -8.37 0.95 -0.35
CA ASP A 36 -9.32 1.16 0.74
C ASP A 36 -8.66 1.87 1.92
N TRP A 37 -7.44 1.49 2.26
CA TRP A 37 -6.66 2.14 3.31
C TRP A 37 -6.38 3.62 2.99
N LEU A 38 -6.08 3.96 1.73
CA LEU A 38 -5.81 5.32 1.30
C LEU A 38 -6.99 6.29 1.47
N LYS A 39 -8.21 5.79 1.62
CA LYS A 39 -9.38 6.63 1.89
C LYS A 39 -9.29 7.40 3.20
N SER A 40 -8.56 6.87 4.17
CA SER A 40 -8.40 7.45 5.51
C SER A 40 -6.95 7.60 5.95
N ALA A 41 -6.01 7.21 5.11
CA ALA A 41 -4.59 7.20 5.42
C ALA A 41 -3.87 8.42 4.86
N SER A 42 -2.64 8.58 5.32
CA SER A 42 -1.73 9.61 4.90
C SER A 42 -0.50 9.01 4.25
N ILE A 43 -0.08 9.60 3.17
CA ILE A 43 1.15 9.24 2.48
C ILE A 43 1.99 10.51 2.23
N PRO A 44 3.32 10.38 2.08
CA PRO A 44 4.16 11.52 1.73
C PRO A 44 3.73 12.15 0.40
N GLN A 45 3.87 13.46 0.29
CA GLN A 45 3.72 14.17 -0.97
C GLN A 45 4.96 13.92 -1.83
N ASP A 46 4.93 12.83 -2.55
CA ASP A 46 5.98 12.42 -3.48
C ASP A 46 5.38 12.26 -4.87
N ARG A 47 5.95 12.98 -5.84
CA ARG A 47 5.47 12.96 -7.22
C ARG A 47 5.59 11.56 -7.84
N PHE A 48 6.67 10.85 -7.56
CA PHE A 48 6.89 9.51 -8.09
C PHE A 48 5.92 8.51 -7.49
N LEU A 49 5.67 8.58 -6.18
CA LEU A 49 4.69 7.75 -5.51
C LEU A 49 3.28 7.99 -6.04
N LYS A 50 2.90 9.24 -6.23
CA LYS A 50 1.60 9.60 -6.81
C LYS A 50 1.45 9.02 -8.21
N THR A 51 2.46 9.16 -9.06
CA THR A 51 2.45 8.60 -10.41
C THR A 51 2.33 7.08 -10.38
N ASP A 52 3.08 6.41 -9.53
CA ASP A 52 2.99 4.96 -9.37
C ASP A 52 1.61 4.48 -8.95
N LEU A 53 0.96 5.22 -8.04
CA LEU A 53 -0.36 4.86 -7.52
C LEU A 53 -1.48 4.98 -8.57
N ILE A 54 -1.37 5.92 -9.49
CA ILE A 54 -2.43 6.20 -10.47
C ILE A 54 -2.19 5.57 -11.84
N SER A 55 -0.98 5.09 -12.11
CA SER A 55 -0.60 4.61 -13.46
C SER A 55 -1.15 3.23 -13.82
N PRO A 56 -1.17 2.23 -12.93
CA PRO A 56 -1.69 0.91 -13.29
C PRO A 56 -3.19 0.93 -13.54
N LEU A 57 -3.60 0.23 -14.59
CA LEU A 57 -5.01 0.06 -14.90
C LEU A 57 -5.60 -1.14 -14.16
N MET A 58 -6.84 -1.01 -13.78
CA MET A 58 -7.65 -2.12 -13.30
C MET A 58 -8.21 -2.88 -14.50
N LYS A 59 -8.02 -4.19 -14.54
CA LYS A 59 -8.47 -5.06 -15.63
C LYS A 59 -9.41 -6.13 -15.08
N PRO A 60 -10.73 -5.93 -15.12
CA PRO A 60 -11.66 -7.01 -14.78
C PRO A 60 -11.65 -8.07 -15.89
N ASP A 61 -11.80 -9.34 -15.51
CA ASP A 61 -12.02 -10.43 -16.44
C ASP A 61 -13.52 -10.58 -16.77
N SER A 62 -13.85 -11.61 -17.56
CA SER A 62 -15.24 -11.91 -17.95
C SER A 62 -16.17 -12.23 -16.76
N ARG A 63 -15.64 -12.59 -15.61
CA ARG A 63 -16.38 -12.89 -14.38
C ARG A 63 -16.48 -11.73 -13.43
N GLY A 64 -15.91 -10.58 -13.79
CA GLY A 64 -15.79 -9.42 -12.92
C GLY A 64 -14.67 -9.51 -11.88
N THR A 65 -13.85 -10.54 -11.92
CA THR A 65 -12.65 -10.66 -11.07
C THR A 65 -11.61 -9.63 -11.47
N ILE A 66 -11.09 -8.91 -10.50
CA ILE A 66 -10.20 -7.78 -10.74
C ILE A 66 -8.75 -8.26 -10.83
N PHE A 67 -8.08 -7.85 -11.88
CA PHE A 67 -6.64 -7.92 -12.05
C PHE A 67 -6.05 -6.52 -12.14
N LEU A 68 -4.83 -6.36 -11.69
CA LEU A 68 -4.06 -5.16 -11.95
C LEU A 68 -3.24 -5.37 -13.22
N GLU A 69 -3.10 -4.31 -14.01
CA GLU A 69 -2.26 -4.31 -15.21
C GLU A 69 -0.87 -4.87 -14.90
N SER A 70 -0.39 -5.76 -15.76
CA SER A 70 0.94 -6.33 -15.59
C SER A 70 2.05 -5.29 -15.82
N LYS A 71 3.19 -5.47 -15.17
CA LYS A 71 4.36 -4.61 -15.41
C LYS A 71 4.80 -4.64 -16.87
N LYS A 72 4.63 -5.78 -17.54
CA LYS A 72 4.90 -5.94 -18.96
C LYS A 72 4.01 -5.04 -19.81
N ASP A 73 2.70 -5.03 -19.53
CA ASP A 73 1.74 -4.20 -20.24
C ASP A 73 1.97 -2.71 -19.98
N MET A 74 2.32 -2.35 -18.76
CA MET A 74 2.71 -0.98 -18.41
C MET A 74 3.91 -0.51 -19.21
N LYS A 75 4.95 -1.33 -19.32
CA LYS A 75 6.12 -1.04 -20.15
C LYS A 75 5.75 -0.88 -21.62
N ALA A 76 4.84 -1.70 -22.13
CA ALA A 76 4.34 -1.59 -23.49
C ALA A 76 3.61 -0.26 -23.76
N ARG A 77 3.02 0.35 -22.73
CA ARG A 77 2.43 1.69 -22.77
C ARG A 77 3.44 2.82 -22.55
N GLY A 78 4.72 2.51 -22.40
CA GLY A 78 5.78 3.50 -22.13
C GLY A 78 5.89 3.92 -20.66
N LEU A 79 5.31 3.16 -19.74
CA LEU A 79 5.33 3.46 -18.30
C LEU A 79 6.40 2.65 -17.57
N ALA A 80 6.93 3.24 -16.51
CA ALA A 80 7.82 2.55 -15.59
C ALA A 80 7.05 1.60 -14.68
N SER A 81 7.74 0.63 -14.09
CA SER A 81 7.21 -0.24 -13.06
C SER A 81 6.83 0.59 -11.82
N PRO A 82 5.66 0.34 -11.19
CA PRO A 82 5.19 1.11 -10.04
C PRO A 82 5.84 0.62 -8.73
N ASP A 83 7.16 0.65 -8.66
CA ASP A 83 7.92 -0.01 -7.60
C ASP A 83 7.69 0.62 -6.22
N ALA A 84 7.55 1.94 -6.13
CA ALA A 84 7.26 2.62 -4.87
C ALA A 84 5.87 2.27 -4.34
N ALA A 85 4.87 2.22 -5.20
CA ALA A 85 3.52 1.82 -4.83
C ALA A 85 3.43 0.32 -4.51
N ASP A 86 4.13 -0.54 -5.25
CA ASP A 86 4.23 -1.97 -4.94
C ASP A 86 4.88 -2.20 -3.55
N ALA A 87 5.85 -1.39 -3.17
CA ALA A 87 6.48 -1.47 -1.85
C ALA A 87 5.49 -1.18 -0.71
N ILE A 88 4.58 -0.23 -0.90
CA ILE A 88 3.50 0.02 0.07
C ILE A 88 2.47 -1.11 0.02
N ALA A 89 2.06 -1.53 -1.17
CA ALA A 89 1.06 -2.58 -1.35
C ALA A 89 1.46 -3.89 -0.68
N VAL A 90 2.74 -4.27 -0.71
CA VAL A 90 3.23 -5.52 -0.10
C VAL A 90 3.02 -5.57 1.41
N THR A 91 2.90 -4.44 2.07
CA THR A 91 2.62 -4.39 3.51
C THR A 91 1.22 -4.91 3.87
N PHE A 92 0.32 -5.02 2.89
CA PHE A 92 -1.03 -5.57 3.07
C PHE A 92 -1.13 -7.07 2.85
N ALA A 93 -0.03 -7.74 2.52
CA ALA A 93 -0.02 -9.18 2.27
C ALA A 93 -0.33 -10.02 3.51
N PHE A 94 0.14 -9.58 4.67
CA PHE A 94 -0.03 -10.25 5.95
C PHE A 94 -0.37 -9.24 7.03
N PRO A 95 -1.20 -9.63 8.02
CA PRO A 95 -1.37 -8.81 9.22
C PRO A 95 -0.02 -8.62 9.89
N VAL A 96 0.35 -7.37 10.11
CA VAL A 96 1.52 -7.03 10.92
C VAL A 96 1.03 -6.73 12.32
N ALA A 97 1.53 -7.47 13.31
CA ALA A 97 1.25 -7.14 14.69
C ALA A 97 1.72 -5.70 14.94
N SER A 98 0.83 -4.86 15.44
CA SER A 98 1.23 -3.55 15.91
C SER A 98 2.36 -3.74 16.93
N ARG A 99 3.45 -3.02 16.79
CA ARG A 99 4.42 -2.93 17.86
C ARG A 99 3.63 -2.56 19.13
N GLU A 100 3.78 -3.39 20.17
CA GLU A 100 3.35 -2.97 21.51
C GLU A 100 3.72 -1.50 21.67
N PRO A 101 2.79 -0.66 22.10
CA PRO A 101 3.13 0.72 22.35
C PRO A 101 4.30 0.68 23.35
N ARG A 102 5.46 1.15 22.94
CA ARG A 102 6.56 1.40 23.85
C ARG A 102 5.92 2.10 25.04
N ALA A 103 6.11 1.51 26.22
CA ALA A 103 5.61 2.01 27.48
C ALA A 103 5.61 3.53 27.44
N THR A 104 4.44 4.07 27.55
CA THR A 104 4.09 5.47 27.37
C THR A 104 5.23 6.40 27.83
N MET A 105 5.95 6.98 26.89
CA MET A 105 6.57 8.26 27.19
C MET A 105 5.42 9.19 27.61
N PRO A 106 5.55 9.88 28.75
CA PRO A 106 4.54 10.83 29.15
C PRO A 106 4.30 11.75 27.96
N ARG A 107 3.05 11.83 27.52
CA ARG A 107 2.65 12.80 26.51
C ARG A 107 3.20 14.12 27.01
N ARG A 108 4.24 14.63 26.36
CA ARG A 108 4.52 16.05 26.50
C ARG A 108 3.23 16.72 26.09
N HIS A 109 2.56 17.35 27.01
CA HIS A 109 1.54 18.32 26.68
C HIS A 109 2.25 19.36 25.82
N TYR A 110 2.20 19.12 24.53
CA TYR A 110 2.41 20.16 23.58
C TYR A 110 1.19 21.06 23.75
N SER A 111 1.35 22.11 24.54
CA SER A 111 0.34 23.14 24.57
C SER A 111 0.26 23.69 23.17
N ASP A 112 -0.79 23.29 22.48
CA ASP A 112 -1.08 23.74 21.15
C ASP A 112 -1.32 25.24 21.16
N ARG A 113 -0.28 25.99 20.87
CA ARG A 113 -0.36 27.40 20.51
C ARG A 113 -0.24 27.58 19.00
N THR A 114 -0.29 26.53 18.24
CA THR A 114 -0.36 26.60 16.79
C THR A 114 -1.81 26.55 16.36
N THR A 115 -2.50 27.63 16.63
CA THR A 115 -3.68 27.99 15.88
C THR A 115 -3.30 28.11 14.42
N GLY A 116 -3.79 27.25 13.57
CA GLY A 116 -3.84 27.46 12.15
C GLY A 116 -2.94 26.62 11.25
N ALA A 117 -2.17 25.70 11.78
CA ALA A 117 -1.58 24.69 10.93
C ALA A 117 -2.60 23.57 10.69
N THR A 118 -3.53 23.76 9.80
CA THR A 118 -4.26 22.63 9.23
C THR A 118 -3.27 21.80 8.45
N SER A 119 -2.98 20.60 8.97
CA SER A 119 -2.31 19.63 8.13
C SER A 119 -3.17 19.44 6.88
N TRP A 120 -2.55 19.28 5.73
CA TRP A 120 -3.25 19.00 4.46
C TRP A 120 -4.23 17.81 4.55
N MET A 121 -4.19 17.04 5.63
CA MET A 121 -5.09 15.94 5.96
C MET A 121 -6.20 16.31 6.94
N GLY A 122 -6.10 17.44 7.59
CA GLY A 122 -7.05 17.85 8.63
C GLY A 122 -8.15 18.75 8.09
N ALA A 123 -8.22 18.93 6.81
CA ALA A 123 -9.30 19.71 6.20
C ALA A 123 -10.60 18.93 6.19
#